data_9d0bff08e7677af6c02182f421da8dda
#
_entry.id   9d0bff08e7677af6c02182f421da8dda
#
_cell.length_a   1.000
_cell.length_b   1.000
_cell.length_c   1.000
_cell.angle_alpha   90.00
_cell.angle_beta   90.00
_cell.angle_gamma   90.00
#
_symmetry.space_group_name_H-M   'P 1'
#
loop_
_entity.id
_entity.type
_entity.pdbx_description
1 polymer ?
#
loop_
_entity_poly.entity_id
_entity_poly.type
_entity_poly.pdbx_seq_one_letter_code
_entity_poly.pdbx_strand_id
1 'polypeptide(L)'
;MTTNGRTYYCTSRRGFTLAEAMMAVVVLGIAASSLLLPFVSGTAVRAEGINRTLAARLASDLMEQILRLPFHDPGDKTSYSPGPDAGDLDNIDDYHGYIEAQGQVKDATGAVFTDSQYANFSRNVTCQYVYVPPQPEQSDPAKCNFIRITVKVDYSGKQMATIIRLVSE
;
A
#
# COMPACT_ATOMS: atom_id res chain seq x y z
N MET A 1 -25.38 73.68 -49.91
CA MET A 1 -25.18 72.25 -50.17
C MET A 1 -23.84 71.87 -49.56
N THR A 2 -23.83 71.30 -48.35
CA THR A 2 -22.61 70.89 -47.61
C THR A 2 -22.49 69.38 -47.69
N THR A 3 -21.48 68.90 -48.47
CA THR A 3 -21.18 67.51 -48.63
C THR A 3 -20.33 67.03 -47.43
N ASN A 4 -20.92 66.14 -46.61
CA ASN A 4 -20.30 65.53 -45.46
C ASN A 4 -19.38 64.37 -45.91
N GLY A 5 -18.06 64.64 -45.96
CA GLY A 5 -17.01 63.63 -46.32
C GLY A 5 -16.82 62.69 -45.17
N ARG A 6 -17.32 61.43 -45.25
CA ARG A 6 -16.97 60.34 -44.34
C ARG A 6 -15.56 59.85 -44.69
N THR A 7 -14.61 60.07 -43.76
CA THR A 7 -13.27 59.51 -43.84
C THR A 7 -13.31 58.04 -43.35
N TYR A 8 -13.10 57.10 -44.23
CA TYR A 8 -12.97 55.69 -43.85
C TYR A 8 -11.50 55.41 -43.51
N TYR A 9 -11.27 55.08 -42.25
CA TYR A 9 -9.96 54.60 -41.78
C TYR A 9 -9.82 53.13 -42.17
N CYS A 10 -8.95 52.84 -43.15
CA CYS A 10 -8.58 51.48 -43.53
C CYS A 10 -7.58 50.99 -42.49
N THR A 11 -8.02 50.24 -41.47
CA THR A 11 -7.14 49.56 -40.53
C THR A 11 -6.41 48.43 -41.27
N SER A 12 -5.12 48.63 -41.55
CA SER A 12 -4.26 47.62 -42.14
C SER A 12 -4.17 46.43 -41.18
N ARG A 13 -4.83 45.33 -41.50
CA ARG A 13 -4.63 44.04 -40.79
C ARG A 13 -3.24 43.53 -41.18
N ARG A 14 -2.30 43.60 -40.24
CA ARG A 14 -1.01 42.95 -40.36
C ARG A 14 -1.22 41.45 -40.28
N GLY A 15 -0.89 40.70 -41.32
CA GLY A 15 -0.88 39.26 -41.32
C GLY A 15 0.33 38.73 -40.53
N PHE A 16 0.20 37.57 -39.94
CA PHE A 16 1.30 36.88 -39.24
C PHE A 16 2.39 36.53 -40.27
N THR A 17 3.64 36.75 -39.90
CA THR A 17 4.79 36.31 -40.67
C THR A 17 5.05 34.82 -40.46
N LEU A 18 5.64 34.14 -41.46
CA LEU A 18 6.01 32.72 -41.36
C LEU A 18 6.95 32.48 -40.15
N ALA A 19 7.90 33.40 -39.94
CA ALA A 19 8.82 33.32 -38.79
C ALA A 19 8.11 33.36 -37.42
N GLU A 20 7.10 34.22 -37.33
CA GLU A 20 6.32 34.37 -36.09
C GLU A 20 5.46 33.10 -35.83
N ALA A 21 4.90 32.51 -36.87
CA ALA A 21 4.20 31.23 -36.76
C ALA A 21 5.13 30.08 -36.32
N MET A 22 6.35 30.01 -36.90
CA MET A 22 7.34 29.01 -36.50
C MET A 22 7.78 29.19 -35.04
N MET A 23 8.02 30.43 -34.58
CA MET A 23 8.36 30.72 -33.19
C MET A 23 7.22 30.34 -32.26
N ALA A 24 5.97 30.62 -32.62
CA ALA A 24 4.80 30.25 -31.81
C ALA A 24 4.68 28.72 -31.66
N VAL A 25 4.93 27.93 -32.68
CA VAL A 25 4.91 26.46 -32.63
C VAL A 25 6.02 25.92 -31.72
N VAL A 26 7.24 26.49 -31.79
CA VAL A 26 8.35 26.10 -30.91
C VAL A 26 8.03 26.40 -29.45
N VAL A 27 7.54 27.60 -29.17
CA VAL A 27 7.14 27.99 -27.78
C VAL A 27 6.01 27.11 -27.27
N LEU A 28 5.01 26.84 -28.11
CA LEU A 28 3.92 25.94 -27.75
C LEU A 28 4.40 24.52 -27.49
N GLY A 29 5.35 24.01 -28.27
CA GLY A 29 5.95 22.69 -28.08
C GLY A 29 6.69 22.57 -26.74
N ILE A 30 7.45 23.58 -26.37
CA ILE A 30 8.14 23.64 -25.08
C ILE A 30 7.13 23.72 -23.93
N ALA A 31 6.11 24.56 -24.05
CA ALA A 31 5.06 24.69 -23.04
C ALA A 31 4.27 23.38 -22.87
N ALA A 32 3.92 22.70 -23.97
CA ALA A 32 3.21 21.43 -23.93
C ALA A 32 4.04 20.32 -23.24
N SER A 33 5.33 20.23 -23.55
CA SER A 33 6.21 19.23 -22.92
C SER A 33 6.39 19.45 -21.42
N SER A 34 6.44 20.69 -20.96
CA SER A 34 6.55 21.00 -19.52
C SER A 34 5.30 20.62 -18.73
N LEU A 35 4.11 20.59 -19.36
CA LEU A 35 2.86 20.20 -18.71
C LEU A 35 2.69 18.67 -18.64
N LEU A 36 3.28 17.90 -19.55
CA LEU A 36 3.14 16.44 -19.59
C LEU A 36 3.84 15.75 -18.41
N LEU A 37 5.01 16.23 -17.99
CA LEU A 37 5.80 15.63 -16.92
C LEU A 37 5.04 15.51 -15.57
N PRO A 38 4.36 16.56 -15.05
CA PRO A 38 3.64 16.45 -13.79
C PRO A 38 2.41 15.52 -13.87
N PHE A 39 1.80 15.37 -15.07
CA PHE A 39 0.68 14.43 -15.23
C PHE A 39 1.14 12.98 -15.13
N VAL A 40 2.25 12.62 -15.77
CA VAL A 40 2.80 11.26 -15.71
C VAL A 40 3.23 10.90 -14.28
N SER A 41 3.96 11.80 -13.59
CA SER A 41 4.37 11.57 -12.21
C SER A 41 3.17 11.51 -11.25
N GLY A 42 2.15 12.32 -11.46
CA GLY A 42 0.93 12.36 -10.65
C GLY A 42 0.14 11.05 -10.72
N THR A 43 0.07 10.39 -11.87
CA THR A 43 -0.62 9.09 -12.01
C THR A 43 0.13 7.97 -11.30
N ALA A 44 1.47 7.94 -11.37
CA ALA A 44 2.29 6.96 -10.68
C ALA A 44 2.16 7.07 -9.14
N VAL A 45 2.22 8.30 -8.60
CA VAL A 45 2.03 8.55 -7.16
C VAL A 45 0.64 8.13 -6.69
N ARG A 46 -0.40 8.40 -7.50
CA ARG A 46 -1.77 7.98 -7.18
C ARG A 46 -1.90 6.46 -7.13
N ALA A 47 -1.32 5.73 -8.09
CA ALA A 47 -1.32 4.27 -8.12
C ALA A 47 -0.60 3.69 -6.89
N GLU A 48 0.57 4.23 -6.52
CA GLU A 48 1.28 3.81 -5.32
C GLU A 48 0.46 4.08 -4.05
N GLY A 49 -0.23 5.23 -3.95
CA GLY A 49 -1.12 5.57 -2.84
C GLY A 49 -2.28 4.58 -2.67
N ILE A 50 -2.90 4.16 -3.78
CA ILE A 50 -3.96 3.14 -3.77
C ILE A 50 -3.40 1.81 -3.28
N ASN A 51 -2.26 1.36 -3.80
CA ASN A 51 -1.63 0.10 -3.39
C ASN A 51 -1.23 0.11 -1.91
N ARG A 52 -0.72 1.23 -1.38
CA ARG A 52 -0.42 1.37 0.06
C ARG A 52 -1.67 1.28 0.93
N THR A 53 -2.75 1.92 0.51
CA THR A 53 -4.03 1.86 1.24
C THR A 53 -4.58 0.44 1.25
N LEU A 54 -4.51 -0.25 0.12
CA LEU A 54 -4.97 -1.63 0.01
C LEU A 54 -4.09 -2.56 0.84
N ALA A 55 -2.76 -2.40 0.79
CA ALA A 55 -1.82 -3.14 1.63
C ALA A 55 -2.10 -2.97 3.14
N ALA A 56 -2.39 -1.74 3.58
CA ALA A 56 -2.72 -1.47 4.97
C ALA A 56 -4.03 -2.17 5.41
N ARG A 57 -5.04 -2.19 4.54
CA ARG A 57 -6.29 -2.94 4.78
C ARG A 57 -6.03 -4.43 4.88
N LEU A 58 -5.31 -5.02 3.92
CA LEU A 58 -4.97 -6.44 3.93
C LEU A 58 -4.16 -6.85 5.16
N ALA A 59 -3.27 -5.96 5.64
CA ALA A 59 -2.53 -6.18 6.87
C ALA A 59 -3.43 -6.11 8.11
N SER A 60 -4.36 -5.15 8.17
CA SER A 60 -5.32 -5.01 9.26
C SER A 60 -6.28 -6.19 9.32
N ASP A 61 -6.82 -6.61 8.18
CA ASP A 61 -7.77 -7.71 8.11
C ASP A 61 -7.14 -9.01 8.64
N LEU A 62 -5.91 -9.33 8.23
CA LEU A 62 -5.20 -10.51 8.74
C LEU A 62 -4.85 -10.36 10.23
N MET A 63 -4.39 -9.18 10.66
CA MET A 63 -4.12 -8.92 12.08
C MET A 63 -5.36 -9.13 12.95
N GLU A 64 -6.53 -8.66 12.50
CA GLU A 64 -7.78 -8.85 13.23
C GLU A 64 -8.22 -10.32 13.28
N GLN A 65 -7.93 -11.10 12.24
CA GLN A 65 -8.17 -12.55 12.26
C GLN A 65 -7.32 -13.23 13.33
N ILE A 66 -6.02 -12.92 13.38
CA ILE A 66 -5.08 -13.48 14.36
C ILE A 66 -5.48 -13.07 15.79
N LEU A 67 -5.87 -11.81 16.00
CA LEU A 67 -6.26 -11.31 17.33
C LEU A 67 -7.55 -11.92 17.90
N ARG A 68 -8.31 -12.64 17.09
CA ARG A 68 -9.51 -13.37 17.57
C ARG A 68 -9.18 -14.74 18.16
N LEU A 69 -7.97 -15.21 17.93
CA LEU A 69 -7.50 -16.50 18.41
C LEU A 69 -7.02 -16.42 19.86
N PRO A 70 -7.05 -17.53 20.60
CA PRO A 70 -6.49 -17.59 21.93
C PRO A 70 -4.99 -17.36 21.93
N PHE A 71 -4.46 -16.92 23.07
CA PHE A 71 -3.04 -16.69 23.25
C PHE A 71 -2.24 -18.01 23.27
N HIS A 72 -2.79 -19.04 23.90
CA HIS A 72 -2.23 -20.39 23.99
C HIS A 72 -3.04 -21.36 23.15
N ASP A 73 -2.40 -22.44 22.75
CA ASP A 73 -3.05 -23.60 22.15
C ASP A 73 -4.20 -24.10 23.08
N PRO A 74 -5.41 -24.29 22.53
CA PRO A 74 -6.54 -24.84 23.31
C PRO A 74 -6.30 -26.25 23.84
N GLY A 75 -5.44 -27.03 23.19
CA GLY A 75 -5.07 -28.41 23.57
C GLY A 75 -3.91 -28.48 24.54
N ASP A 76 -2.93 -27.58 24.44
CA ASP A 76 -1.71 -27.60 25.26
C ASP A 76 -1.24 -26.18 25.64
N LYS A 77 -1.70 -25.69 26.78
CA LYS A 77 -1.29 -24.38 27.33
C LYS A 77 0.18 -24.29 27.73
N THR A 78 0.94 -25.36 27.61
CA THR A 78 2.37 -25.40 27.94
C THR A 78 3.24 -25.34 26.69
N SER A 79 2.67 -25.41 25.51
CA SER A 79 3.38 -25.23 24.23
C SER A 79 3.65 -23.75 23.99
N TYR A 80 4.91 -23.42 23.79
CA TYR A 80 5.42 -22.08 23.46
C TYR A 80 6.31 -22.15 22.20
N SER A 81 5.93 -23.00 21.26
CA SER A 81 6.67 -23.19 20.01
C SER A 81 6.03 -22.36 18.92
N PRO A 82 6.62 -21.22 18.54
CA PRO A 82 6.08 -20.43 17.42
C PRO A 82 6.10 -21.23 16.11
N GLY A 83 4.94 -21.36 15.49
CA GLY A 83 4.74 -22.05 14.23
C GLY A 83 3.59 -23.06 14.28
N PRO A 84 2.97 -23.38 13.16
CA PRO A 84 1.78 -24.20 13.12
C PRO A 84 2.05 -25.61 13.64
N ASP A 85 1.37 -25.99 14.70
CA ASP A 85 1.35 -27.34 15.21
C ASP A 85 0.39 -28.19 14.35
N ALA A 86 0.91 -29.24 13.72
CA ALA A 86 0.15 -30.17 12.86
C ALA A 86 -0.67 -29.53 11.70
N GLY A 87 -0.40 -28.25 11.37
CA GLY A 87 -1.08 -27.53 10.28
C GLY A 87 -2.36 -26.82 10.67
N ASP A 88 -2.72 -26.82 11.95
CA ASP A 88 -3.82 -26.03 12.48
C ASP A 88 -3.33 -24.62 12.82
N LEU A 89 -4.21 -23.63 12.65
CA LEU A 89 -4.00 -22.22 12.97
C LEU A 89 -5.04 -21.83 14.02
N ASP A 90 -4.94 -22.41 15.22
CA ASP A 90 -5.98 -22.25 16.23
C ASP A 90 -5.56 -21.36 17.42
N ASN A 91 -4.29 -20.92 17.43
CA ASN A 91 -3.77 -19.94 18.38
C ASN A 91 -2.92 -18.85 17.66
N ILE A 92 -2.46 -17.84 18.43
CA ILE A 92 -1.75 -16.68 17.85
C ILE A 92 -0.36 -17.05 17.34
N ASP A 93 0.38 -17.89 18.02
CA ASP A 93 1.77 -18.17 17.67
C ASP A 93 1.92 -19.16 16.50
N ASP A 94 0.87 -19.90 16.16
CA ASP A 94 0.80 -20.72 14.95
C ASP A 94 0.99 -19.92 13.66
N TYR A 95 0.62 -18.65 13.69
CA TYR A 95 0.87 -17.76 12.55
C TYR A 95 2.33 -17.40 12.36
N HIS A 96 3.24 -17.88 13.20
CA HIS A 96 4.66 -17.65 12.96
C HIS A 96 5.11 -18.34 11.66
N GLY A 97 5.65 -17.55 10.72
CA GLY A 97 6.06 -18.07 9.41
C GLY A 97 4.92 -18.29 8.42
N TYR A 98 3.67 -17.89 8.77
CA TYR A 98 2.57 -17.94 7.82
C TYR A 98 2.81 -17.04 6.63
N ILE A 99 2.68 -17.58 5.43
CA ILE A 99 2.94 -16.88 4.17
C ILE A 99 1.78 -17.11 3.21
N GLU A 100 1.27 -16.03 2.67
CA GLU A 100 0.43 -16.05 1.48
C GLU A 100 1.22 -15.51 0.31
N ALA A 101 1.49 -16.37 -0.66
CA ALA A 101 2.26 -16.04 -1.85
C ALA A 101 1.56 -14.95 -2.68
N GLN A 102 2.30 -14.33 -3.58
CA GLN A 102 1.76 -13.33 -4.48
C GLN A 102 0.55 -13.88 -5.26
N GLY A 103 -0.56 -13.15 -5.24
CA GLY A 103 -1.82 -13.55 -5.86
C GLY A 103 -2.58 -14.67 -5.13
N GLN A 104 -2.12 -15.08 -3.94
CA GLN A 104 -2.79 -16.09 -3.10
C GLN A 104 -3.30 -15.49 -1.78
N VAL A 105 -3.48 -14.18 -1.75
CA VAL A 105 -4.03 -13.49 -0.58
C VAL A 105 -5.48 -13.91 -0.36
N LYS A 106 -5.81 -14.28 0.88
CA LYS A 106 -7.12 -14.82 1.26
C LYS A 106 -7.98 -13.77 1.97
N ASP A 107 -9.27 -13.95 1.92
CA ASP A 107 -10.22 -13.20 2.74
C ASP A 107 -10.40 -13.84 4.14
N ALA A 108 -11.28 -13.26 4.95
CA ALA A 108 -11.60 -13.76 6.29
C ALA A 108 -12.28 -15.14 6.30
N THR A 109 -12.74 -15.64 5.16
CA THR A 109 -13.33 -16.99 5.01
C THR A 109 -12.31 -18.02 4.56
N GLY A 110 -11.06 -17.61 4.27
CA GLY A 110 -10.00 -18.43 3.71
C GLY A 110 -10.05 -18.58 2.19
N ALA A 111 -10.96 -17.88 1.51
CA ALA A 111 -11.06 -17.90 0.06
C ALA A 111 -10.04 -16.91 -0.55
N VAL A 112 -9.36 -17.33 -1.62
CA VAL A 112 -8.40 -16.47 -2.33
C VAL A 112 -9.13 -15.37 -3.07
N PHE A 113 -8.66 -14.13 -2.96
CA PHE A 113 -9.17 -13.02 -3.75
C PHE A 113 -8.92 -13.24 -5.25
N THR A 114 -9.96 -13.22 -6.05
CA THR A 114 -9.90 -13.42 -7.51
C THR A 114 -9.76 -12.14 -8.32
N ASP A 115 -9.96 -10.98 -7.68
CA ASP A 115 -9.86 -9.69 -8.35
C ASP A 115 -8.40 -9.37 -8.68
N SER A 116 -8.16 -8.90 -9.89
CA SER A 116 -6.82 -8.56 -10.41
C SER A 116 -6.07 -7.53 -9.57
N GLN A 117 -6.76 -6.69 -8.80
CA GLN A 117 -6.14 -5.73 -7.90
C GLN A 117 -5.32 -6.39 -6.79
N TYR A 118 -5.64 -7.64 -6.40
CA TYR A 118 -4.92 -8.40 -5.37
C TYR A 118 -3.80 -9.28 -5.94
N ALA A 119 -3.71 -9.43 -7.26
CA ALA A 119 -2.81 -10.39 -7.91
C ALA A 119 -1.32 -10.19 -7.60
N ASN A 120 -0.92 -8.98 -7.22
CA ASN A 120 0.48 -8.65 -6.95
C ASN A 120 0.80 -8.53 -5.45
N PHE A 121 -0.17 -8.79 -4.58
CA PHE A 121 0.05 -8.75 -3.13
C PHE A 121 0.45 -10.11 -2.58
N SER A 122 1.30 -10.06 -1.55
CA SER A 122 1.66 -11.19 -0.70
C SER A 122 1.64 -10.75 0.76
N ARG A 123 1.41 -11.68 1.69
CA ARG A 123 1.42 -11.43 3.13
C ARG A 123 2.36 -12.38 3.84
N ASN A 124 3.01 -11.89 4.88
CA ASN A 124 3.88 -12.68 5.75
C ASN A 124 3.62 -12.27 7.20
N VAL A 125 3.58 -13.27 8.08
CA VAL A 125 3.36 -13.07 9.51
C VAL A 125 4.54 -13.60 10.30
N THR A 126 4.94 -12.86 11.33
CA THR A 126 5.95 -13.29 12.29
C THR A 126 5.41 -13.06 13.70
N CYS A 127 5.37 -14.10 14.51
CA CYS A 127 5.02 -14.04 15.93
C CYS A 127 6.26 -14.30 16.76
N GLN A 128 6.48 -13.52 17.81
CA GLN A 128 7.61 -13.65 18.69
C GLN A 128 7.18 -13.40 20.13
N TYR A 129 7.51 -14.33 21.03
CA TYR A 129 7.42 -14.06 22.45
C TYR A 129 8.41 -12.98 22.82
N VAL A 130 7.96 -11.97 23.54
CA VAL A 130 8.76 -10.81 23.90
C VAL A 130 8.66 -10.52 25.38
N TYR A 131 9.76 -10.06 25.90
CA TYR A 131 9.88 -9.57 27.25
C TYR A 131 9.55 -8.07 27.27
N VAL A 132 8.74 -7.66 28.25
CA VAL A 132 8.36 -6.25 28.44
C VAL A 132 8.81 -5.78 29.83
N PRO A 133 9.73 -4.81 29.96
CA PRO A 133 10.13 -4.24 31.24
C PRO A 133 8.91 -3.65 32.00
N PRO A 134 8.85 -3.76 33.35
CA PRO A 134 9.93 -4.06 34.27
C PRO A 134 10.08 -5.53 34.70
N GLN A 135 9.48 -6.48 33.98
CA GLN A 135 9.68 -7.89 34.25
C GLN A 135 11.16 -8.26 34.09
N PRO A 136 11.71 -9.23 34.86
CA PRO A 136 13.06 -9.68 34.64
C PRO A 136 13.20 -10.32 33.25
N GLU A 137 14.31 -10.04 32.56
CA GLU A 137 14.58 -10.58 31.23
C GLU A 137 14.52 -12.11 31.25
N GLN A 138 13.71 -12.69 30.38
CA GLN A 138 13.47 -14.12 30.29
C GLN A 138 13.94 -14.61 28.93
N SER A 139 14.80 -15.62 28.93
CA SER A 139 15.18 -16.36 27.73
C SER A 139 14.20 -17.50 27.40
N ASP A 140 13.33 -17.84 28.34
CA ASP A 140 12.35 -18.91 28.22
C ASP A 140 11.01 -18.34 27.74
N PRO A 141 10.54 -18.67 26.52
CA PRO A 141 9.25 -18.23 26.00
C PRO A 141 8.08 -18.52 26.93
N ALA A 142 8.12 -19.64 27.66
CA ALA A 142 7.09 -20.06 28.62
C ALA A 142 6.87 -19.07 29.78
N LYS A 143 7.77 -18.11 29.96
CA LYS A 143 7.68 -17.07 30.99
C LYS A 143 7.37 -15.68 30.42
N CYS A 144 7.19 -15.57 29.11
CA CYS A 144 6.86 -14.34 28.44
C CYS A 144 5.33 -14.25 28.30
N ASN A 145 4.74 -13.22 28.91
CA ASN A 145 3.29 -12.99 28.86
C ASN A 145 2.89 -12.09 27.69
N PHE A 146 3.77 -11.92 26.72
CA PHE A 146 3.52 -11.06 25.55
C PHE A 146 4.00 -11.72 24.27
N ILE A 147 3.16 -11.64 23.25
CA ILE A 147 3.51 -12.00 21.87
C ILE A 147 3.49 -10.73 21.03
N ARG A 148 4.56 -10.50 20.27
CA ARG A 148 4.62 -9.48 19.24
C ARG A 148 4.28 -10.12 17.91
N ILE A 149 3.17 -9.67 17.32
CA ILE A 149 2.73 -10.08 15.99
C ILE A 149 3.14 -9.01 15.01
N THR A 150 3.78 -9.42 13.92
CA THR A 150 4.17 -8.53 12.82
C THR A 150 3.58 -9.07 11.53
N VAL A 151 2.68 -8.32 10.91
CA VAL A 151 2.12 -8.61 9.59
C VAL A 151 2.75 -7.69 8.58
N LYS A 152 3.40 -8.24 7.56
CA LYS A 152 3.99 -7.52 6.44
C LYS A 152 3.20 -7.80 5.18
N VAL A 153 2.97 -6.77 4.38
CA VAL A 153 2.32 -6.87 3.09
C VAL A 153 3.22 -6.26 2.03
N ASP A 154 3.52 -7.06 1.02
CA ASP A 154 4.34 -6.66 -0.11
C ASP A 154 3.48 -6.57 -1.38
N TYR A 155 3.85 -5.67 -2.29
CA TYR A 155 3.32 -5.55 -3.64
C TYR A 155 4.44 -5.73 -4.64
N SER A 156 4.39 -6.77 -5.47
CA SER A 156 5.45 -7.14 -6.42
C SER A 156 6.84 -7.21 -5.76
N GLY A 157 6.92 -7.78 -4.55
CA GLY A 157 8.16 -7.90 -3.78
C GLY A 157 8.64 -6.63 -3.07
N LYS A 158 7.93 -5.51 -3.21
CA LYS A 158 8.22 -4.26 -2.47
C LYS A 158 7.30 -4.15 -1.25
N GLN A 159 7.89 -4.01 -0.07
CA GLN A 159 7.11 -3.80 1.16
C GLN A 159 6.29 -2.50 1.10
N MET A 160 4.98 -2.63 1.28
CA MET A 160 4.03 -1.53 1.24
C MET A 160 3.44 -1.18 2.60
N ALA A 161 3.19 -2.19 3.44
CA ALA A 161 2.65 -1.99 4.78
C ALA A 161 3.27 -2.97 5.77
N THR A 162 3.35 -2.54 7.03
CA THR A 162 3.69 -3.40 8.17
C THR A 162 2.85 -2.95 9.35
N ILE A 163 2.17 -3.90 9.99
CA ILE A 163 1.44 -3.68 11.22
C ILE A 163 2.07 -4.55 12.31
N ILE A 164 2.29 -3.93 13.46
CA ILE A 164 2.83 -4.60 14.64
C ILE A 164 1.83 -4.46 15.78
N ARG A 165 1.54 -5.56 16.47
CA ARG A 165 0.74 -5.58 17.69
C ARG A 165 1.48 -6.35 18.76
N LEU A 166 1.30 -5.89 19.98
CA LEU A 166 1.71 -6.58 21.20
C LEU A 166 0.44 -7.07 21.89
N VAL A 167 0.39 -8.36 22.15
CA VAL A 167 -0.74 -9.02 22.81
C VAL A 167 -0.23 -9.59 24.12
N SER A 168 -1.00 -9.42 25.19
CA SER A 168 -0.75 -10.06 26.50
C SER A 168 -1.72 -11.21 26.70
N GLU A 169 -1.30 -12.15 27.49
CA GLU A 169 -2.18 -13.20 28.01
C GLU A 169 -3.39 -12.62 28.76
#